data_f7525b40370bc0bf8e3c930e241f1451
#
_entry.id   f7525b40370bc0bf8e3c930e241f1451
#
_cell.length_a   1.000
_cell.length_b   1.000
_cell.length_c   1.000
_cell.angle_alpha   90.00
_cell.angle_beta   90.00
_cell.angle_gamma   90.00
#
_symmetry.space_group_name_H-M   'P 1'
#
loop_
_entity.id
_entity.type
_entity.pdbx_description
1 polymer ?
#
loop_
_entity_poly.entity_id
_entity_poly.type
_entity_poly.pdbx_seq_one_letter_code
_entity_poly.pdbx_strand_id
1 'polypeptide(L)'
;LNTRGTNQIARQIHDGIAQDLVALGYSLDQSLGAPELPTSTRAELRTLRFEVTNLIEKVRREILNLRSTAPNLGEQAIAICGYRLGKVDLAIPLDQVLSPIAIELLRNAAEHSGASVINLHTYSDEAHTVIEVSDNGIGGVEMKANRFGLVGISEAVSELSGEIEFINLTPGLLIRVSIPS
;
A
#
# COMPACT_ATOMS: atom_id res chain seq x y z
N LEU A 1 -20.89 13.41 18.77
CA LEU A 1 -20.79 11.95 18.85
C LEU A 1 -19.32 11.56 18.77
N ASN A 2 -18.86 10.78 19.74
CA ASN A 2 -17.51 10.62 20.26
C ASN A 2 -16.56 9.87 19.30
N THR A 3 -16.06 10.52 18.26
CA THR A 3 -15.11 9.97 17.27
C THR A 3 -13.79 9.48 17.92
N ARG A 4 -13.38 10.05 19.05
CA ARG A 4 -12.18 9.62 19.79
C ARG A 4 -12.34 8.23 20.41
N GLY A 5 -13.53 7.88 20.93
CA GLY A 5 -13.78 6.57 21.53
C GLY A 5 -13.80 5.43 20.49
N THR A 6 -14.41 5.67 19.34
CA THR A 6 -14.48 4.67 18.25
C THR A 6 -13.09 4.34 17.69
N ASN A 7 -12.24 5.35 17.50
CA ASN A 7 -10.86 5.15 17.05
C ASN A 7 -9.99 4.41 18.07
N GLN A 8 -10.25 4.57 19.37
CA GLN A 8 -9.49 3.86 20.41
C GLN A 8 -9.87 2.38 20.47
N ILE A 9 -11.15 2.06 20.32
CA ILE A 9 -11.65 0.66 20.30
C ILE A 9 -11.14 -0.05 19.04
N ALA A 10 -11.22 0.61 17.88
CA ALA A 10 -10.70 0.04 16.64
C ALA A 10 -9.20 -0.29 16.77
N ARG A 11 -8.40 0.58 17.38
CA ARG A 11 -6.97 0.33 17.64
C ARG A 11 -6.75 -0.90 18.54
N GLN A 12 -7.50 -1.02 19.63
CA GLN A 12 -7.36 -2.18 20.54
C GLN A 12 -7.68 -3.49 19.85
N ILE A 13 -8.72 -3.50 19.01
CA ILE A 13 -9.10 -4.69 18.22
C ILE A 13 -7.99 -5.05 17.23
N HIS A 14 -7.46 -4.07 16.48
CA HIS A 14 -6.39 -4.30 15.50
C HIS A 14 -5.08 -4.74 16.15
N ASP A 15 -4.70 -4.15 17.30
CA ASP A 15 -3.51 -4.56 18.05
C ASP A 15 -3.64 -6.01 18.54
N GLY A 16 -4.83 -6.42 18.99
CA GLY A 16 -5.13 -7.81 19.36
C GLY A 16 -5.02 -8.76 18.16
N ILE A 17 -5.65 -8.43 17.04
CA ILE A 17 -5.59 -9.23 15.80
C ILE A 17 -4.15 -9.39 15.31
N ALA A 18 -3.33 -8.32 15.34
CA ALA A 18 -1.94 -8.40 14.93
C ALA A 18 -1.13 -9.37 15.81
N GLN A 19 -1.37 -9.37 17.13
CA GLN A 19 -0.74 -10.30 18.07
C GLN A 19 -1.16 -11.75 17.81
N ASP A 20 -2.45 -12.01 17.58
CA ASP A 20 -2.98 -13.33 17.28
C ASP A 20 -2.41 -13.89 15.97
N LEU A 21 -2.28 -13.06 14.94
CA LEU A 21 -1.65 -13.46 13.68
C LEU A 21 -0.15 -13.78 13.84
N VAL A 22 0.57 -13.04 14.67
CA VAL A 22 1.97 -13.34 14.99
C VAL A 22 2.07 -14.68 15.73
N ALA A 23 1.19 -14.94 16.70
CA ALA A 23 1.14 -16.21 17.42
C ALA A 23 0.83 -17.38 16.47
N LEU A 24 -0.11 -17.21 15.53
CA LEU A 24 -0.40 -18.19 14.49
C LEU A 24 0.82 -18.44 13.60
N GLY A 25 1.57 -17.41 13.23
CA GLY A 25 2.82 -17.53 12.48
C GLY A 25 3.84 -18.42 13.21
N TYR A 26 4.05 -18.19 14.51
CA TYR A 26 4.92 -19.05 15.33
C TYR A 26 4.45 -20.50 15.40
N SER A 27 3.15 -20.74 15.51
CA SER A 27 2.59 -22.09 15.53
C SER A 27 2.82 -22.82 14.19
N LEU A 28 2.72 -22.10 13.07
CA LEU A 28 3.04 -22.66 11.74
C LEU A 28 4.55 -22.96 11.60
N ASP A 29 5.43 -22.08 12.09
CA ASP A 29 6.88 -22.31 12.09
C ASP A 29 7.25 -23.54 12.94
N GLN A 30 6.62 -23.72 14.10
CA GLN A 30 6.80 -24.90 14.93
C GLN A 30 6.33 -26.20 14.22
N SER A 31 5.19 -26.15 13.55
CA SER A 31 4.67 -27.27 12.76
C SER A 31 5.59 -27.61 11.58
N LEU A 32 6.11 -26.60 10.89
CA LEU A 32 7.06 -26.77 9.80
C LEU A 32 8.39 -27.39 10.24
N GLY A 33 8.78 -27.19 11.51
CA GLY A 33 9.97 -27.77 12.12
C GLY A 33 9.85 -29.26 12.44
N ALA A 34 8.66 -29.88 12.34
CA ALA A 34 8.45 -31.28 12.63
C ALA A 34 9.23 -32.18 11.63
N PRO A 35 10.10 -33.12 12.09
CA PRO A 35 10.99 -33.88 11.21
C PRO A 35 10.24 -34.85 10.27
N GLU A 36 9.10 -35.38 10.70
CA GLU A 36 8.33 -36.39 9.97
C GLU A 36 7.17 -35.82 9.12
N LEU A 37 7.18 -34.53 8.87
CA LEU A 37 6.11 -33.88 8.11
C LEU A 37 6.16 -34.30 6.61
N PRO A 38 5.06 -34.82 6.03
CA PRO A 38 4.98 -35.14 4.60
C PRO A 38 5.28 -33.93 3.72
N THR A 39 5.90 -34.16 2.57
CA THR A 39 6.34 -33.08 1.66
C THR A 39 5.14 -32.22 1.17
N SER A 40 4.00 -32.85 0.87
CA SER A 40 2.77 -32.13 0.47
C SER A 40 2.26 -31.21 1.58
N THR A 41 2.15 -31.73 2.79
CA THR A 41 1.71 -30.95 3.96
C THR A 41 2.69 -29.83 4.29
N ARG A 42 3.99 -30.08 4.13
CA ARG A 42 5.03 -29.04 4.30
C ARG A 42 4.87 -27.91 3.28
N ALA A 43 4.52 -28.22 2.02
CA ALA A 43 4.26 -27.22 1.00
C ALA A 43 3.02 -26.38 1.33
N GLU A 44 1.93 -27.01 1.76
CA GLU A 44 0.71 -26.33 2.19
C GLU A 44 0.94 -25.41 3.40
N LEU A 45 1.66 -25.87 4.41
CA LEU A 45 2.00 -25.05 5.58
C LEU A 45 2.89 -23.86 5.23
N ARG A 46 3.80 -23.98 4.26
CA ARG A 46 4.61 -22.85 3.77
C ARG A 46 3.72 -21.79 3.09
N THR A 47 2.74 -22.23 2.30
CA THR A 47 1.78 -21.32 1.67
C THR A 47 0.96 -20.58 2.74
N LEU A 48 0.41 -21.30 3.72
CA LEU A 48 -0.31 -20.69 4.84
C LEU A 48 0.57 -19.72 5.65
N ARG A 49 1.84 -20.08 5.88
CA ARG A 49 2.78 -19.20 6.58
C ARG A 49 3.03 -17.90 5.83
N PHE A 50 3.13 -17.98 4.50
CA PHE A 50 3.25 -16.82 3.63
C PHE A 50 2.00 -15.93 3.68
N GLU A 51 0.81 -16.54 3.62
CA GLU A 51 -0.47 -15.82 3.73
C GLU A 51 -0.61 -15.10 5.09
N VAL A 52 -0.25 -15.77 6.19
CA VAL A 52 -0.25 -15.15 7.53
C VAL A 52 0.72 -13.96 7.57
N THR A 53 1.89 -14.07 6.96
CA THR A 53 2.84 -12.95 6.88
C THR A 53 2.24 -11.75 6.15
N ASN A 54 1.58 -11.98 5.03
CA ASN A 54 0.90 -10.94 4.26
C ASN A 54 -0.24 -10.28 5.06
N LEU A 55 -1.00 -11.08 5.82
CA LEU A 55 -2.05 -10.57 6.70
C LEU A 55 -1.48 -9.70 7.83
N ILE A 56 -0.37 -10.09 8.45
CA ILE A 56 0.31 -9.28 9.47
C ILE A 56 0.70 -7.92 8.89
N GLU A 57 1.30 -7.90 7.71
CA GLU A 57 1.71 -6.65 7.06
C GLU A 57 0.51 -5.79 6.66
N LYS A 58 -0.60 -6.40 6.21
CA LYS A 58 -1.85 -5.69 5.93
C LYS A 58 -2.42 -5.06 7.21
N VAL A 59 -2.54 -5.80 8.30
CA VAL A 59 -3.05 -5.30 9.59
C VAL A 59 -2.14 -4.18 10.13
N ARG A 60 -0.82 -4.32 10.05
CA ARG A 60 0.12 -3.26 10.45
C ARG A 60 -0.08 -1.97 9.66
N ARG A 61 -0.30 -2.07 8.35
CA ARG A 61 -0.60 -0.91 7.49
C ARG A 61 -1.90 -0.23 7.91
N GLU A 62 -2.95 -1.00 8.17
CA GLU A 62 -4.23 -0.46 8.65
C GLU A 62 -4.08 0.25 10.01
N ILE A 63 -3.30 -0.32 10.94
CA ILE A 63 -3.01 0.30 12.24
C ILE A 63 -2.26 1.64 12.05
N LEU A 64 -1.30 1.70 11.15
CA LEU A 64 -0.57 2.94 10.84
C LEU A 64 -1.51 3.99 10.24
N ASN A 65 -2.40 3.60 9.35
CA ASN A 65 -3.43 4.49 8.79
C ASN A 65 -4.41 5.00 9.86
N LEU A 66 -4.79 4.17 10.84
CA LEU A 66 -5.65 4.56 11.96
C LEU A 66 -4.93 5.39 13.03
N ARG A 67 -3.60 5.31 13.14
CA ARG A 67 -2.79 6.10 14.10
C ARG A 67 -2.62 7.55 13.68
N SER A 68 -2.90 7.88 12.46
CA SER A 68 -2.81 9.26 12.03
C SER A 68 -4.10 10.04 12.39
N THR A 69 -4.03 10.93 13.36
CA THR A 69 -4.43 12.32 13.09
C THR A 69 -3.57 12.67 11.90
N ALA A 70 -4.12 12.50 10.70
CA ALA A 70 -3.34 12.30 9.49
C ALA A 70 -2.22 13.35 9.38
N PRO A 71 -0.93 12.94 9.39
CA PRO A 71 0.09 13.80 8.80
C PRO A 71 -0.43 14.14 7.41
N ASN A 72 -0.32 15.39 6.99
CA ASN A 72 -0.79 15.75 5.66
C ASN A 72 -0.06 14.86 4.65
N LEU A 73 -0.66 14.62 3.50
CA LEU A 73 -0.11 13.71 2.49
C LEU A 73 1.36 14.03 2.16
N GLY A 74 1.76 15.31 2.19
CA GLY A 74 3.14 15.74 1.98
C GLY A 74 4.11 15.21 3.06
N GLU A 75 3.71 15.23 4.33
CA GLU A 75 4.54 14.67 5.43
C GLU A 75 4.69 13.15 5.29
N GLN A 76 3.64 12.47 4.87
CA GLN A 76 3.69 11.04 4.59
C GLN A 76 4.57 10.73 3.38
N ALA A 77 4.51 11.53 2.31
CA ALA A 77 5.39 11.40 1.16
C ALA A 77 6.86 11.55 1.57
N ILE A 78 7.19 12.53 2.43
CA ILE A 78 8.54 12.70 2.98
C ILE A 78 8.96 11.46 3.78
N ALA A 79 8.10 10.94 4.62
CA ALA A 79 8.40 9.76 5.44
C ALA A 79 8.64 8.49 4.61
N ILE A 80 7.93 8.32 3.49
CA ILE A 80 8.05 7.16 2.60
C ILE A 80 9.25 7.27 1.67
N CYS A 81 9.40 8.40 0.99
CA CYS A 81 10.40 8.58 -0.07
C CYS A 81 11.74 9.09 0.46
N GLY A 82 11.74 9.77 1.61
CA GLY A 82 12.96 10.36 2.19
C GLY A 82 13.63 11.33 1.23
N TYR A 83 14.95 11.23 1.08
CA TYR A 83 15.75 12.08 0.19
C TYR A 83 15.44 11.89 -1.31
N ARG A 84 14.70 10.87 -1.69
CA ARG A 84 14.27 10.62 -3.08
C ARG A 84 13.00 11.38 -3.45
N LEU A 85 12.34 12.02 -2.47
CA LEU A 85 11.17 12.83 -2.76
C LEU A 85 11.60 14.06 -3.58
N GLY A 86 11.06 14.14 -4.79
CA GLY A 86 11.22 15.28 -5.68
C GLY A 86 10.12 16.32 -5.47
N LYS A 87 9.40 16.64 -6.56
CA LYS A 87 8.29 17.60 -6.48
C LYS A 87 7.06 16.98 -5.83
N VAL A 88 6.49 17.67 -4.85
CA VAL A 88 5.16 17.40 -4.30
C VAL A 88 4.27 18.59 -4.64
N ASP A 89 3.28 18.37 -5.47
CA ASP A 89 2.33 19.37 -5.93
C ASP A 89 0.92 18.90 -5.62
N LEU A 90 0.37 19.40 -4.54
CA LEU A 90 -0.97 19.06 -4.05
C LEU A 90 -1.92 20.23 -4.41
N ALA A 91 -2.29 20.33 -5.69
CA ALA A 91 -3.22 21.35 -6.15
C ALA A 91 -4.60 21.18 -5.53
N ILE A 92 -4.94 19.94 -5.14
CA ILE A 92 -6.12 19.61 -4.34
C ILE A 92 -5.75 18.75 -3.13
N PRO A 93 -6.43 18.92 -1.99
CA PRO A 93 -6.31 17.99 -0.87
C PRO A 93 -7.01 16.67 -1.22
N LEU A 94 -6.38 15.54 -0.92
CA LEU A 94 -7.05 14.24 -0.98
C LEU A 94 -7.76 13.94 0.32
N ASP A 95 -8.94 13.34 0.20
CA ASP A 95 -9.73 12.90 1.33
C ASP A 95 -9.19 11.60 1.96
N GLN A 96 -9.92 11.04 2.92
CA GLN A 96 -9.55 9.81 3.62
C GLN A 96 -9.65 8.56 2.74
N VAL A 97 -10.34 8.63 1.61
CA VAL A 97 -10.50 7.52 0.65
C VAL A 97 -9.36 7.51 -0.36
N LEU A 98 -8.98 8.68 -0.87
CA LEU A 98 -7.98 8.81 -1.93
C LEU A 98 -6.54 8.89 -1.41
N SER A 99 -6.32 9.43 -0.20
CA SER A 99 -4.98 9.50 0.41
C SER A 99 -4.28 8.14 0.53
N PRO A 100 -4.96 7.04 0.94
CA PRO A 100 -4.34 5.71 0.97
C PRO A 100 -3.84 5.23 -0.39
N ILE A 101 -4.54 5.56 -1.50
CA ILE A 101 -4.14 5.22 -2.86
C ILE A 101 -2.82 5.93 -3.20
N ALA A 102 -2.73 7.25 -2.96
CA ALA A 102 -1.51 8.01 -3.18
C ALA A 102 -0.32 7.48 -2.35
N ILE A 103 -0.55 7.13 -1.09
CA ILE A 103 0.47 6.57 -0.19
C ILE A 103 0.98 5.23 -0.71
N GLU A 104 0.12 4.35 -1.17
CA GLU A 104 0.51 3.04 -1.68
C GLU A 104 1.27 3.17 -3.02
N LEU A 105 0.88 4.10 -3.88
CA LEU A 105 1.63 4.43 -5.10
C LEU A 105 3.05 4.93 -4.78
N LEU A 106 3.18 5.85 -3.81
CA LEU A 106 4.49 6.34 -3.34
C LEU A 106 5.36 5.23 -2.77
N ARG A 107 4.76 4.33 -1.97
CA ARG A 107 5.47 3.18 -1.40
C ARG A 107 5.96 2.24 -2.49
N ASN A 108 5.12 1.91 -3.47
CA ASN A 108 5.51 1.09 -4.60
C ASN A 108 6.67 1.70 -5.39
N ALA A 109 6.62 3.01 -5.65
CA ALA A 109 7.73 3.71 -6.28
C ALA A 109 9.00 3.64 -5.42
N ALA A 110 8.89 3.91 -4.12
CA ALA A 110 10.03 3.89 -3.20
C ALA A 110 10.69 2.50 -3.05
N GLU A 111 9.91 1.44 -3.06
CA GLU A 111 10.40 0.07 -2.82
C GLU A 111 10.88 -0.61 -4.10
N HIS A 112 10.30 -0.29 -5.25
CA HIS A 112 10.44 -1.12 -6.44
C HIS A 112 11.04 -0.45 -7.66
N SER A 113 11.05 0.90 -7.75
CA SER A 113 11.53 1.59 -8.95
C SER A 113 13.05 1.69 -9.05
N GLY A 114 13.77 1.62 -7.92
CA GLY A 114 15.19 1.97 -7.86
C GLY A 114 15.47 3.46 -8.18
N ALA A 115 14.43 4.29 -8.18
CA ALA A 115 14.52 5.70 -8.56
C ALA A 115 15.33 6.52 -7.56
N SER A 116 15.96 7.55 -8.07
CA SER A 116 16.58 8.63 -7.28
C SER A 116 15.63 9.81 -7.06
N VAL A 117 14.57 9.93 -7.88
CA VAL A 117 13.54 10.98 -7.77
C VAL A 117 12.16 10.37 -7.93
N ILE A 118 11.27 10.69 -6.99
CA ILE A 118 9.87 10.31 -6.99
C ILE A 118 9.04 11.57 -6.77
N ASN A 119 8.06 11.82 -7.65
CA ASN A 119 7.19 12.98 -7.57
C ASN A 119 5.76 12.56 -7.32
N LEU A 120 5.01 13.43 -6.64
CA LEU A 120 3.57 13.30 -6.40
C LEU A 120 2.89 14.56 -6.91
N HIS A 121 1.85 14.39 -7.71
CA HIS A 121 1.00 15.46 -8.18
C HIS A 121 -0.47 15.07 -8.00
N THR A 122 -1.28 15.98 -7.45
CA THR A 122 -2.73 15.80 -7.34
C THR A 122 -3.44 17.03 -7.89
N TYR A 123 -4.41 16.81 -8.75
CA TYR A 123 -5.21 17.88 -9.35
C TYR A 123 -6.62 17.38 -9.64
N SER A 124 -7.53 18.31 -9.92
CA SER A 124 -8.87 18.02 -10.40
C SER A 124 -9.08 18.68 -11.74
N ASP A 125 -9.69 17.95 -12.65
CA ASP A 125 -10.31 18.53 -13.84
C ASP A 125 -11.84 18.61 -13.64
N GLU A 126 -12.58 18.95 -14.71
CA GLU A 126 -14.04 19.13 -14.61
C GLU A 126 -14.80 17.84 -14.23
N ALA A 127 -14.20 16.68 -14.43
CA ALA A 127 -14.84 15.38 -14.30
C ALA A 127 -14.16 14.45 -13.28
N HIS A 128 -12.88 14.67 -12.97
CA HIS A 128 -12.08 13.71 -12.20
C HIS A 128 -11.18 14.38 -11.18
N THR A 129 -10.96 13.65 -10.08
CA THR A 129 -9.82 13.84 -9.19
C THR A 129 -8.69 12.94 -9.67
N VAL A 130 -7.51 13.51 -9.91
CA VAL A 130 -6.35 12.82 -10.48
C VAL A 130 -5.21 12.77 -9.48
N ILE A 131 -4.61 11.60 -9.35
CA ILE A 131 -3.40 11.33 -8.57
C ILE A 131 -2.33 10.82 -9.52
N GLU A 132 -1.19 11.47 -9.57
CA GLU A 132 -0.03 11.04 -10.35
C GLU A 132 1.18 10.82 -9.45
N VAL A 133 1.78 9.65 -9.57
CA VAL A 133 3.09 9.36 -8.99
C VAL A 133 4.03 9.01 -10.13
N SER A 134 5.13 9.75 -10.25
CA SER A 134 6.15 9.50 -11.25
C SER A 134 7.50 9.27 -10.62
N ASP A 135 8.30 8.42 -11.24
CA ASP A 135 9.66 8.12 -10.84
C ASP A 135 10.62 8.11 -12.04
N ASN A 136 11.90 8.29 -11.79
CA ASN A 136 12.98 8.19 -12.78
C ASN A 136 13.76 6.87 -12.68
N GLY A 137 13.12 5.82 -12.20
CA GLY A 137 13.76 4.52 -11.97
C GLY A 137 13.87 3.65 -13.22
N ILE A 138 13.89 2.35 -13.01
CA ILE A 138 14.10 1.37 -14.09
C ILE A 138 12.95 1.29 -15.09
N GLY A 139 11.77 1.86 -14.78
CA GLY A 139 10.60 1.79 -15.63
C GLY A 139 10.15 0.34 -15.89
N GLY A 140 9.41 0.14 -16.99
CA GLY A 140 9.10 -1.21 -17.50
C GLY A 140 8.12 -1.95 -16.60
N VAL A 141 6.86 -1.49 -16.57
CA VAL A 141 5.77 -2.34 -16.10
C VAL A 141 5.45 -3.36 -17.19
N GLU A 142 6.25 -4.44 -17.25
CA GLU A 142 5.62 -5.69 -17.58
C GLU A 142 4.66 -5.95 -16.42
N MET A 143 3.36 -5.95 -16.72
CA MET A 143 2.32 -6.43 -15.79
C MET A 143 2.60 -7.90 -15.49
N LYS A 144 3.64 -8.17 -14.70
CA LYS A 144 3.79 -9.45 -14.04
C LYS A 144 2.70 -9.49 -13.01
N ALA A 145 1.71 -10.34 -13.28
CA ALA A 145 0.46 -10.55 -12.53
C ALA A 145 0.62 -10.85 -11.02
N ASN A 146 1.79 -10.64 -10.43
CA ASN A 146 2.17 -11.00 -9.06
C ASN A 146 2.66 -9.81 -8.19
N ARG A 147 2.41 -8.56 -8.56
CA ARG A 147 2.67 -7.44 -7.66
C ARG A 147 1.40 -7.16 -6.84
N PHE A 148 1.29 -7.80 -5.70
CA PHE A 148 0.15 -7.71 -4.78
C PHE A 148 -0.27 -6.27 -4.43
N GLY A 149 0.65 -5.31 -4.38
CA GLY A 149 0.35 -3.90 -4.13
C GLY A 149 -0.47 -3.24 -5.25
N LEU A 150 -0.16 -3.52 -6.51
CA LEU A 150 -0.89 -2.96 -7.66
C LEU A 150 -2.28 -3.58 -7.84
N VAL A 151 -2.46 -4.85 -7.47
CA VAL A 151 -3.78 -5.51 -7.49
C VAL A 151 -4.71 -4.80 -6.50
N GLY A 152 -4.28 -4.58 -5.26
CA GLY A 152 -5.09 -3.89 -4.26
C GLY A 152 -5.43 -2.44 -4.63
N ILE A 153 -4.50 -1.72 -5.29
CA ILE A 153 -4.78 -0.38 -5.82
C ILE A 153 -5.82 -0.46 -6.95
N SER A 154 -5.67 -1.39 -7.89
CA SER A 154 -6.61 -1.54 -9.00
C SER A 154 -8.01 -1.89 -8.53
N GLU A 155 -8.14 -2.74 -7.51
CA GLU A 155 -9.42 -3.06 -6.88
C GLU A 155 -10.03 -1.81 -6.22
N ALA A 156 -9.28 -1.09 -5.40
CA ALA A 156 -9.75 0.13 -4.75
C ALA A 156 -10.16 1.22 -5.74
N VAL A 157 -9.41 1.40 -6.83
CA VAL A 157 -9.74 2.36 -7.89
C VAL A 157 -11.01 1.93 -8.63
N SER A 158 -11.18 0.63 -8.91
CA SER A 158 -12.38 0.09 -9.56
C SER A 158 -13.63 0.24 -8.69
N GLU A 159 -13.53 0.06 -7.37
CA GLU A 159 -14.63 0.29 -6.42
C GLU A 159 -15.11 1.76 -6.44
N LEU A 160 -14.21 2.69 -6.76
CA LEU A 160 -14.50 4.12 -6.93
C LEU A 160 -14.92 4.48 -8.36
N SER A 161 -15.15 3.50 -9.23
CA SER A 161 -15.43 3.70 -10.66
C SER A 161 -14.34 4.50 -11.39
N GLY A 162 -13.11 4.43 -10.89
CA GLY A 162 -11.95 5.11 -11.44
C GLY A 162 -11.16 4.26 -12.42
N GLU A 163 -10.15 4.87 -12.99
CA GLU A 163 -9.21 4.26 -13.93
C GLU A 163 -7.79 4.41 -13.44
N ILE A 164 -6.94 3.44 -13.78
CA ILE A 164 -5.50 3.48 -13.52
C ILE A 164 -4.73 3.27 -14.82
N GLU A 165 -3.79 4.15 -15.09
CA GLU A 165 -2.92 4.13 -16.25
C GLU A 165 -1.46 3.99 -15.84
N PHE A 166 -0.70 3.19 -16.60
CA PHE A 166 0.74 3.01 -16.43
C PHE A 166 1.44 3.55 -17.68
N ILE A 167 2.20 4.64 -17.53
CA ILE A 167 2.85 5.34 -18.61
C ILE A 167 4.37 5.21 -18.43
N ASN A 168 5.02 4.47 -19.34
CA ASN A 168 6.48 4.34 -19.33
C ASN A 168 7.12 5.67 -19.70
N LEU A 169 8.03 6.13 -18.84
CA LEU A 169 8.89 7.28 -19.08
C LEU A 169 10.29 6.79 -19.53
N THR A 170 11.13 7.70 -19.97
CA THR A 170 12.52 7.38 -20.36
C THR A 170 13.48 8.34 -19.64
N PRO A 171 14.03 7.97 -18.46
CA PRO A 171 13.76 6.77 -17.67
C PRO A 171 12.53 6.91 -16.77
N GLY A 172 11.98 5.77 -16.30
CA GLY A 172 11.03 5.71 -15.19
C GLY A 172 9.61 5.30 -15.58
N LEU A 173 8.70 5.55 -14.65
CA LEU A 173 7.28 5.23 -14.74
C LEU A 173 6.44 6.39 -14.20
N LEU A 174 5.30 6.64 -14.84
CA LEU A 174 4.21 7.43 -14.30
C LEU A 174 3.00 6.53 -14.11
N ILE A 175 2.45 6.53 -12.90
CA ILE A 175 1.16 5.92 -12.61
C ILE A 175 0.17 7.05 -12.39
N ARG A 176 -0.92 7.03 -13.14
CA ARG A 176 -2.02 7.97 -13.04
C ARG A 176 -3.27 7.24 -12.61
N VAL A 177 -3.93 7.75 -11.58
CA VAL A 177 -5.23 7.31 -11.10
C VAL A 177 -6.22 8.46 -11.30
N SER A 178 -7.33 8.18 -11.97
CA SER A 178 -8.41 9.14 -12.26
C SER A 178 -9.70 8.63 -11.64
N ILE A 179 -10.28 9.39 -10.71
CA ILE A 179 -11.52 9.04 -10.02
C ILE A 179 -12.60 10.08 -10.39
N PRO A 180 -13.81 9.67 -10.82
CA PRO A 180 -14.90 10.57 -11.11
C PRO A 180 -15.23 11.47 -9.91
N SER A 181 -15.47 12.76 -10.14
CA SER A 181 -15.79 13.77 -9.11
C SER A 181 -17.23 13.71 -8.63
#